data_ff794007addb7c335754e64725ba6933
#
_entry.id   ff794007addb7c335754e64725ba6933
#
_cell.length_a   1.000
_cell.length_b   1.000
_cell.length_c   1.000
_cell.angle_alpha   90.00
_cell.angle_beta   90.00
_cell.angle_gamma   90.00
#
_symmetry.space_group_name_H-M   'P 1'
#
loop_
_entity.id
_entity.type
_entity.pdbx_description
1 polymer ?
#
loop_
_entity_poly.entity_id
_entity_poly.type
_entity_poly.pdbx_seq_one_letter_code
_entity_poly.pdbx_strand_id
1 'polypeptide(L)'
;MSRLIDLINSNKLTLIVALPENNLEMAEAAFAAGADALQLPINMHEFNTMEQERDTLAKILKIVEAPVGINIGNDKDLHESEIKEIEKLGFDFVNIGAEHLSPTVLKSKKVSKVLALNSRYTLDELIELSQTTFSALDAAIVSSSDPETDLVVGDLQNYISIILSANVPVIIPTQRHIRPSEVAIIADTGAKGIMLTKTVLGTTNKHIADVVGKFRLAIDELG
;
A
#
# COMPACT_ATOMS: atom_id res chain seq x y z
N MET A 1 -5.13 -17.53 5.39
CA MET A 1 -5.73 -16.27 4.93
C MET A 1 -4.71 -15.18 5.14
N SER A 2 -4.76 -14.10 4.38
CA SER A 2 -3.81 -12.99 4.53
C SER A 2 -4.27 -12.07 5.64
N ARG A 3 -3.41 -11.76 6.59
CA ARG A 3 -3.73 -10.83 7.69
C ARG A 3 -4.19 -9.46 7.16
N LEU A 4 -3.57 -8.94 6.09
CA LEU A 4 -3.99 -7.69 5.46
C LEU A 4 -5.42 -7.78 4.92
N ILE A 5 -5.76 -8.85 4.21
CA ILE A 5 -7.10 -9.00 3.60
C ILE A 5 -8.17 -9.20 4.67
N ASP A 6 -7.84 -9.91 5.75
CA ASP A 6 -8.75 -10.07 6.89
C ASP A 6 -9.05 -8.69 7.53
N LEU A 7 -8.05 -7.81 7.69
CA LEU A 7 -8.25 -6.43 8.16
C LEU A 7 -9.08 -5.59 7.19
N ILE A 8 -8.76 -5.64 5.90
CA ILE A 8 -9.48 -4.91 4.84
C ILE A 8 -10.97 -5.30 4.80
N ASN A 9 -11.28 -6.56 5.09
CA ASN A 9 -12.65 -7.04 5.10
C ASN A 9 -13.40 -6.74 6.42
N SER A 10 -12.68 -6.60 7.53
CA SER A 10 -13.27 -6.34 8.85
C SER A 10 -13.38 -4.87 9.20
N ASN A 11 -12.45 -4.05 8.72
CA ASN A 11 -12.41 -2.62 9.00
C ASN A 11 -13.33 -1.86 8.04
N LYS A 12 -13.85 -0.73 8.50
CA LYS A 12 -14.57 0.22 7.63
C LYS A 12 -13.62 0.82 6.60
N LEU A 13 -12.44 1.24 7.05
CA LEU A 13 -11.32 1.69 6.23
C LEU A 13 -9.99 1.28 6.92
N THR A 14 -9.14 0.54 6.23
CA THR A 14 -7.86 0.08 6.76
C THR A 14 -6.78 1.13 6.55
N LEU A 15 -6.06 1.51 7.62
CA LEU A 15 -4.97 2.46 7.58
C LEU A 15 -3.64 1.77 7.29
N ILE A 16 -3.12 1.92 6.08
CA ILE A 16 -1.84 1.37 5.67
C ILE A 16 -0.81 2.50 5.64
N VAL A 17 0.39 2.25 6.12
CA VAL A 17 1.49 3.23 6.07
C VAL A 17 2.62 2.70 5.20
N ALA A 18 2.83 3.33 4.04
CA ALA A 18 3.97 3.08 3.19
C ALA A 18 5.14 3.94 3.68
N LEU A 19 6.09 3.31 4.37
CA LEU A 19 7.23 4.01 4.95
C LEU A 19 8.10 4.65 3.85
N PRO A 20 8.61 5.87 4.08
CA PRO A 20 9.47 6.55 3.13
C PRO A 20 10.86 5.91 3.02
N GLU A 21 11.26 5.10 3.99
CA GLU A 21 12.51 4.33 4.04
C GLU A 21 12.39 3.13 5.00
N ASN A 22 13.30 2.15 4.88
CA ASN A 22 13.38 1.00 5.79
C ASN A 22 14.07 1.40 7.09
N ASN A 23 13.32 1.98 8.00
CA ASN A 23 13.81 2.50 9.27
C ASN A 23 12.98 1.94 10.44
N LEU A 24 13.68 1.35 11.43
CA LEU A 24 13.05 0.69 12.56
C LEU A 24 12.22 1.66 13.42
N GLU A 25 12.77 2.83 13.71
CA GLU A 25 12.10 3.83 14.54
C GLU A 25 10.85 4.40 13.83
N MET A 26 10.90 4.56 12.50
CA MET A 26 9.73 4.96 11.70
C MET A 26 8.64 3.90 11.72
N ALA A 27 9.03 2.62 11.62
CA ALA A 27 8.08 1.50 11.69
C ALA A 27 7.39 1.43 13.06
N GLU A 28 8.16 1.57 14.15
CA GLU A 28 7.64 1.62 15.51
C GLU A 28 6.71 2.83 15.70
N ALA A 29 7.11 4.02 15.23
CA ALA A 29 6.34 5.24 15.34
C ALA A 29 5.00 5.14 14.59
N ALA A 30 5.01 4.63 13.37
CA ALA A 30 3.79 4.45 12.57
C ALA A 30 2.84 3.41 13.21
N PHE A 31 3.38 2.28 13.66
CA PHE A 31 2.59 1.23 14.31
C PHE A 31 2.00 1.72 15.64
N ALA A 32 2.80 2.33 16.50
CA ALA A 32 2.34 2.89 17.77
C ALA A 32 1.28 4.01 17.61
N ALA A 33 1.31 4.73 16.48
CA ALA A 33 0.33 5.76 16.16
C ALA A 33 -0.97 5.22 15.57
N GLY A 34 -1.11 3.90 15.38
CA GLY A 34 -2.35 3.24 14.99
C GLY A 34 -2.43 2.81 13.51
N ALA A 35 -1.29 2.60 12.85
CA ALA A 35 -1.29 1.95 11.55
C ALA A 35 -1.80 0.50 11.66
N ASP A 36 -2.75 0.11 10.81
CA ASP A 36 -3.26 -1.26 10.73
C ASP A 36 -2.30 -2.18 9.97
N ALA A 37 -1.52 -1.64 9.04
CA ALA A 37 -0.50 -2.37 8.26
C ALA A 37 0.63 -1.44 7.84
N LEU A 38 1.82 -2.01 7.60
CA LEU A 38 2.96 -1.28 7.05
C LEU A 38 3.36 -1.81 5.68
N GLN A 39 3.92 -0.94 4.85
CA GLN A 39 4.52 -1.28 3.56
C GLN A 39 5.94 -0.72 3.49
N LEU A 40 6.92 -1.58 3.16
CA LEU A 40 8.35 -1.27 3.13
C LEU A 40 8.85 -1.23 1.68
N PRO A 41 9.65 -0.23 1.28
CA PRO A 41 10.17 -0.13 -0.08
C PRO A 41 11.42 -0.98 -0.30
N ILE A 42 11.53 -1.66 -1.44
CA ILE A 42 12.77 -2.28 -1.93
C ILE A 42 12.87 -2.14 -3.46
N ASN A 43 14.09 -2.29 -3.98
CA ASN A 43 14.38 -2.34 -5.43
C ASN A 43 13.77 -1.17 -6.22
N MET A 44 13.50 -0.06 -5.56
CA MET A 44 13.08 1.19 -6.19
C MET A 44 14.31 2.04 -6.47
N HIS A 45 14.21 3.00 -7.37
CA HIS A 45 15.34 3.84 -7.81
C HIS A 45 16.14 4.48 -6.66
N GLU A 46 15.51 4.77 -5.54
CA GLU A 46 16.12 5.38 -4.35
C GLU A 46 16.43 4.37 -3.23
N PHE A 47 16.12 3.08 -3.41
CA PHE A 47 16.19 2.09 -2.33
C PHE A 47 17.07 0.90 -2.69
N ASN A 48 17.69 0.36 -1.66
CA ASN A 48 18.56 -0.79 -1.76
C ASN A 48 17.82 -2.08 -2.17
N THR A 49 18.59 -3.08 -2.57
CA THR A 49 18.07 -4.41 -2.86
C THR A 49 17.60 -5.11 -1.59
N MET A 50 16.74 -6.12 -1.77
CA MET A 50 16.29 -6.99 -0.69
C MET A 50 17.45 -7.57 0.12
N GLU A 51 18.54 -7.96 -0.53
CA GLU A 51 19.72 -8.53 0.13
C GLU A 51 20.39 -7.51 1.04
N GLN A 52 20.54 -6.27 0.57
CA GLN A 52 21.17 -5.20 1.36
C GLN A 52 20.31 -4.77 2.55
N GLU A 53 19.00 -4.75 2.41
CA GLU A 53 18.05 -4.34 3.46
C GLU A 53 17.64 -5.47 4.41
N ARG A 54 18.04 -6.70 4.13
CA ARG A 54 17.54 -7.91 4.79
C ARG A 54 17.52 -7.84 6.30
N ASP A 55 18.61 -7.36 6.92
CA ASP A 55 18.73 -7.31 8.38
C ASP A 55 17.77 -6.26 8.98
N THR A 56 17.59 -5.12 8.31
CA THR A 56 16.65 -4.07 8.72
C THR A 56 15.21 -4.56 8.59
N LEU A 57 14.89 -5.17 7.46
CA LEU A 57 13.56 -5.75 7.19
C LEU A 57 13.20 -6.83 8.22
N ALA A 58 14.15 -7.73 8.54
CA ALA A 58 13.95 -8.77 9.55
C ALA A 58 13.71 -8.20 10.96
N LYS A 59 14.39 -7.10 11.32
CA LYS A 59 14.15 -6.41 12.59
C LYS A 59 12.76 -5.79 12.64
N ILE A 60 12.34 -5.10 11.58
CA ILE A 60 11.00 -4.50 11.50
C ILE A 60 9.92 -5.58 11.62
N LEU A 61 10.02 -6.67 10.84
CA LEU A 61 9.08 -7.79 10.90
C LEU A 61 8.98 -8.45 12.28
N LYS A 62 10.03 -8.36 13.09
CA LYS A 62 10.05 -8.94 14.44
C LYS A 62 9.34 -8.08 15.47
N ILE A 63 9.36 -6.76 15.31
CA ILE A 63 8.80 -5.83 16.30
C ILE A 63 7.38 -5.36 15.96
N VAL A 64 7.00 -5.38 14.68
CA VAL A 64 5.68 -4.96 14.22
C VAL A 64 4.75 -6.16 14.20
N GLU A 65 3.73 -6.16 15.07
CA GLU A 65 2.73 -7.24 15.15
C GLU A 65 1.66 -7.14 14.05
N ALA A 66 1.53 -5.96 13.40
CA ALA A 66 0.62 -5.75 12.28
C ALA A 66 1.11 -6.46 11.00
N PRO A 67 0.24 -6.65 9.98
CA PRO A 67 0.67 -7.08 8.66
C PRO A 67 1.71 -6.16 8.06
N VAL A 68 2.81 -6.73 7.58
CA VAL A 68 3.87 -5.99 6.89
C VAL A 68 3.99 -6.50 5.45
N GLY A 69 3.91 -5.60 4.52
CA GLY A 69 4.14 -5.86 3.10
C GLY A 69 5.39 -5.21 2.56
N ILE A 70 5.71 -5.57 1.34
CA ILE A 70 6.85 -5.02 0.63
C ILE A 70 6.37 -4.40 -0.69
N ASN A 71 6.81 -3.18 -0.96
CA ASN A 71 6.63 -2.52 -2.25
C ASN A 71 7.86 -2.79 -3.10
N ILE A 72 7.63 -3.44 -4.23
CA ILE A 72 8.66 -3.71 -5.22
C ILE A 72 8.46 -2.68 -6.32
N GLY A 73 9.36 -1.71 -6.37
CA GLY A 73 9.27 -0.64 -7.35
C GLY A 73 9.13 -1.15 -8.79
N ASN A 74 8.76 -0.24 -9.66
CA ASN A 74 8.49 -0.52 -11.07
C ASN A 74 9.76 -0.65 -11.93
N ASP A 75 10.94 -0.72 -11.32
CA ASP A 75 12.21 -0.73 -12.04
C ASP A 75 12.76 -2.14 -12.32
N LYS A 76 12.16 -3.18 -11.71
CA LYS A 76 12.62 -4.57 -11.87
C LYS A 76 11.49 -5.57 -11.77
N ASP A 77 11.60 -6.62 -12.60
CA ASP A 77 10.78 -7.81 -12.46
C ASP A 77 11.16 -8.58 -11.19
N LEU A 78 10.17 -9.02 -10.47
CA LEU A 78 10.37 -9.84 -9.29
C LEU A 78 10.71 -11.29 -9.67
N HIS A 79 11.89 -11.75 -9.29
CA HIS A 79 12.36 -13.10 -9.56
C HIS A 79 11.84 -14.13 -8.52
N GLU A 80 11.83 -15.41 -8.91
CA GLU A 80 11.38 -16.49 -8.03
C GLU A 80 12.18 -16.60 -6.73
N SER A 81 13.48 -16.29 -6.78
CA SER A 81 14.34 -16.27 -5.58
C SER A 81 13.93 -15.19 -4.58
N GLU A 82 13.52 -14.02 -5.08
CA GLU A 82 13.07 -12.90 -4.23
C GLU A 82 11.72 -13.19 -3.59
N ILE A 83 10.78 -13.80 -4.35
CA ILE A 83 9.51 -14.26 -3.76
C ILE A 83 9.73 -15.26 -2.64
N LYS A 84 10.62 -16.23 -2.84
CA LYS A 84 10.95 -17.21 -1.79
C LYS A 84 11.58 -16.55 -0.56
N GLU A 85 12.38 -15.52 -0.75
CA GLU A 85 12.97 -14.77 0.35
C GLU A 85 11.91 -13.93 1.10
N ILE A 86 11.00 -13.27 0.37
CA ILE A 86 9.85 -12.56 0.94
C ILE A 86 9.00 -13.50 1.80
N GLU A 87 8.68 -14.69 1.27
CA GLU A 87 7.94 -15.73 2.00
C GLU A 87 8.68 -16.22 3.24
N LYS A 88 10.01 -16.39 3.15
CA LYS A 88 10.86 -16.87 4.23
C LYS A 88 11.02 -15.85 5.34
N LEU A 89 11.11 -14.57 5.01
CA LEU A 89 11.16 -13.48 5.98
C LEU A 89 9.83 -13.28 6.70
N GLY A 90 8.72 -13.72 6.13
CA GLY A 90 7.41 -13.67 6.75
C GLY A 90 6.59 -12.42 6.43
N PHE A 91 6.83 -11.82 5.27
CA PHE A 91 5.95 -10.75 4.78
C PHE A 91 4.54 -11.27 4.48
N ASP A 92 3.53 -10.44 4.73
CA ASP A 92 2.12 -10.76 4.52
C ASP A 92 1.66 -10.49 3.09
N PHE A 93 2.20 -9.46 2.47
CA PHE A 93 1.82 -9.07 1.11
C PHE A 93 2.98 -8.44 0.32
N VAL A 94 2.83 -8.48 -0.99
CA VAL A 94 3.65 -7.72 -1.94
C VAL A 94 2.75 -6.74 -2.68
N ASN A 95 3.24 -5.52 -2.85
CA ASN A 95 2.65 -4.52 -3.73
C ASN A 95 3.53 -4.39 -4.98
N ILE A 96 2.95 -4.64 -6.15
CA ILE A 96 3.70 -4.75 -7.41
C ILE A 96 2.87 -4.19 -8.58
N GLY A 97 3.52 -3.47 -9.48
CA GLY A 97 2.91 -3.00 -10.72
C GLY A 97 2.50 -4.16 -11.66
N ALA A 98 1.41 -3.97 -12.39
CA ALA A 98 0.86 -4.98 -13.29
C ALA A 98 1.89 -5.42 -14.35
N GLU A 99 2.69 -4.47 -14.85
CA GLU A 99 3.74 -4.71 -15.85
C GLU A 99 4.88 -5.60 -15.35
N HIS A 100 5.06 -5.74 -14.03
CA HIS A 100 6.12 -6.54 -13.41
C HIS A 100 5.60 -7.85 -12.78
N LEU A 101 4.31 -8.13 -12.97
CA LEU A 101 3.64 -9.29 -12.38
C LEU A 101 3.98 -10.56 -13.17
N SER A 102 4.99 -11.29 -12.75
CA SER A 102 5.35 -12.57 -13.39
C SER A 102 4.40 -13.70 -12.98
N PRO A 103 4.24 -14.76 -13.83
CA PRO A 103 3.48 -15.94 -13.46
C PRO A 103 3.98 -16.64 -12.19
N THR A 104 5.24 -16.46 -11.84
CA THR A 104 5.85 -17.01 -10.63
C THR A 104 5.30 -16.35 -9.39
N VAL A 105 5.15 -15.02 -9.42
CA VAL A 105 4.55 -14.24 -8.32
C VAL A 105 3.10 -14.65 -8.10
N LEU A 106 2.34 -14.84 -9.19
CA LEU A 106 0.95 -15.26 -9.11
C LEU A 106 0.78 -16.65 -8.46
N LYS A 107 1.72 -17.56 -8.65
CA LYS A 107 1.66 -18.92 -8.09
C LYS A 107 1.91 -18.99 -6.58
N SER A 108 2.58 -18.01 -5.99
CA SER A 108 2.79 -17.98 -4.54
C SER A 108 1.44 -17.91 -3.82
N LYS A 109 1.25 -18.78 -2.81
CA LYS A 109 0.04 -18.83 -1.97
C LYS A 109 0.27 -18.27 -0.56
N LYS A 110 1.52 -18.00 -0.19
CA LYS A 110 1.87 -17.58 1.16
C LYS A 110 1.79 -16.08 1.36
N VAL A 111 1.99 -15.33 0.27
CA VAL A 111 2.01 -13.86 0.28
C VAL A 111 0.85 -13.34 -0.55
N SER A 112 0.08 -12.41 -0.03
CA SER A 112 -0.98 -11.74 -0.78
C SER A 112 -0.40 -10.77 -1.80
N LYS A 113 -1.07 -10.62 -2.93
CA LYS A 113 -0.68 -9.72 -4.00
C LYS A 113 -1.61 -8.53 -4.00
N VAL A 114 -1.05 -7.37 -3.79
CA VAL A 114 -1.67 -6.08 -4.04
C VAL A 114 -1.15 -5.61 -5.39
N LEU A 115 -2.04 -5.38 -6.33
CA LEU A 115 -1.69 -4.94 -7.67
C LEU A 115 -1.74 -3.43 -7.73
N ALA A 116 -0.61 -2.77 -7.96
CA ALA A 116 -0.54 -1.33 -8.17
C ALA A 116 -0.92 -0.98 -9.60
N LEU A 117 -1.92 -0.12 -9.73
CA LEU A 117 -2.21 0.56 -10.99
C LEU A 117 -1.18 1.68 -11.22
N ASN A 118 -1.17 2.21 -12.43
CA ASN A 118 -0.39 3.39 -12.79
C ASN A 118 -1.28 4.41 -13.51
N SER A 119 -0.76 5.59 -13.81
CA SER A 119 -1.51 6.68 -14.45
C SER A 119 -1.98 6.40 -15.89
N ARG A 120 -1.59 5.27 -16.47
CA ARG A 120 -1.96 4.85 -17.83
C ARG A 120 -2.99 3.72 -17.83
N TYR A 121 -3.50 3.32 -16.65
CA TYR A 121 -4.50 2.26 -16.58
C TYR A 121 -5.74 2.59 -17.42
N THR A 122 -6.39 1.55 -17.93
CA THR A 122 -7.71 1.65 -18.54
C THR A 122 -8.71 0.79 -17.75
N LEU A 123 -9.99 1.13 -17.82
CA LEU A 123 -11.01 0.34 -17.12
C LEU A 123 -11.15 -1.08 -17.73
N ASP A 124 -10.91 -1.23 -19.02
CA ASP A 124 -10.95 -2.54 -19.69
C ASP A 124 -9.82 -3.44 -19.19
N GLU A 125 -8.58 -2.92 -19.10
CA GLU A 125 -7.46 -3.63 -18.49
C GLU A 125 -7.73 -3.99 -17.02
N LEU A 126 -8.34 -3.08 -16.26
CA LEU A 126 -8.71 -3.33 -14.87
C LEU A 126 -9.69 -4.49 -14.75
N ILE A 127 -10.71 -4.55 -15.59
CA ILE A 127 -11.72 -5.62 -15.61
C ILE A 127 -11.04 -6.96 -15.95
N GLU A 128 -10.15 -6.99 -16.95
CA GLU A 128 -9.38 -8.19 -17.31
C GLU A 128 -8.45 -8.64 -16.18
N LEU A 129 -7.70 -7.71 -15.58
CA LEU A 129 -6.83 -7.98 -14.45
C LEU A 129 -7.62 -8.48 -13.23
N SER A 130 -8.81 -7.94 -12.97
CA SER A 130 -9.65 -8.36 -11.84
C SER A 130 -10.13 -9.81 -11.90
N GLN A 131 -9.98 -10.47 -13.05
CA GLN A 131 -10.20 -11.91 -13.22
C GLN A 131 -8.97 -12.75 -12.85
N THR A 132 -7.83 -12.13 -12.56
CA THR A 132 -6.60 -12.80 -12.16
C THR A 132 -6.51 -12.95 -10.62
N THR A 133 -5.52 -13.72 -10.15
CA THR A 133 -5.42 -14.09 -8.73
C THR A 133 -4.61 -13.06 -7.94
N PHE A 134 -5.14 -11.85 -7.74
CA PHE A 134 -4.63 -10.90 -6.76
C PHE A 134 -5.67 -10.61 -5.68
N SER A 135 -5.24 -10.01 -4.57
CA SER A 135 -6.01 -9.94 -3.33
C SER A 135 -6.61 -8.56 -3.08
N ALA A 136 -5.98 -7.52 -3.61
CA ALA A 136 -6.42 -6.13 -3.53
C ALA A 136 -5.79 -5.30 -4.66
N LEU A 137 -6.35 -4.12 -4.93
CA LEU A 137 -5.80 -3.12 -5.84
C LEU A 137 -5.26 -1.93 -5.06
N ASP A 138 -4.11 -1.43 -5.47
CA ASP A 138 -3.58 -0.12 -5.11
C ASP A 138 -3.86 0.85 -6.25
N ALA A 139 -4.74 1.83 -6.01
CA ALA A 139 -5.15 2.81 -7.00
C ALA A 139 -4.11 3.93 -7.17
N ALA A 140 -2.85 3.57 -7.45
CA ALA A 140 -1.73 4.48 -7.65
C ALA A 140 -1.77 5.17 -9.03
N ILE A 141 -2.87 5.85 -9.33
CA ILE A 141 -3.20 6.38 -10.66
C ILE A 141 -2.73 7.80 -10.95
N VAL A 142 -2.19 8.50 -9.95
CA VAL A 142 -1.67 9.85 -10.13
C VAL A 142 -0.27 9.79 -10.72
N SER A 143 -0.02 10.57 -11.79
CA SER A 143 1.31 10.61 -12.40
C SER A 143 2.35 11.18 -11.45
N SER A 144 3.54 10.61 -11.45
CA SER A 144 4.69 11.12 -10.69
C SER A 144 5.14 12.53 -11.11
N SER A 145 4.71 13.00 -12.28
CA SER A 145 4.98 14.36 -12.77
C SER A 145 4.08 15.43 -12.14
N ASP A 146 3.02 15.03 -11.40
CA ASP A 146 2.05 15.94 -10.76
C ASP A 146 1.77 15.54 -9.29
N PRO A 147 2.78 15.42 -8.45
CA PRO A 147 2.61 14.77 -7.16
C PRO A 147 2.01 15.65 -6.05
N GLU A 148 2.14 16.96 -6.12
CA GLU A 148 1.95 17.82 -4.95
C GLU A 148 0.70 18.70 -5.00
N THR A 149 -0.39 18.21 -5.56
CA THR A 149 -1.67 18.94 -5.57
C THR A 149 -2.66 18.37 -4.56
N ASP A 150 -3.59 19.21 -4.13
CA ASP A 150 -4.72 18.81 -3.30
C ASP A 150 -5.64 17.84 -4.06
N LEU A 151 -6.39 17.03 -3.30
CA LEU A 151 -7.40 16.13 -3.84
C LEU A 151 -8.48 16.94 -4.58
N VAL A 152 -8.82 16.52 -5.80
CA VAL A 152 -9.87 17.16 -6.60
C VAL A 152 -11.00 16.18 -6.95
N VAL A 153 -12.14 16.71 -7.35
CA VAL A 153 -13.33 15.89 -7.70
C VAL A 153 -13.03 14.88 -8.81
N GLY A 154 -12.17 15.23 -9.77
CA GLY A 154 -11.74 14.31 -10.83
C GLY A 154 -11.02 13.08 -10.29
N ASP A 155 -10.18 13.22 -9.25
CA ASP A 155 -9.52 12.09 -8.61
C ASP A 155 -10.55 11.16 -7.95
N LEU A 156 -11.54 11.71 -7.25
CA LEU A 156 -12.63 10.94 -6.63
C LEU A 156 -13.45 10.18 -7.67
N GLN A 157 -13.78 10.81 -8.82
CA GLN A 157 -14.48 10.14 -9.91
C GLN A 157 -13.69 8.95 -10.46
N ASN A 158 -12.38 9.10 -10.62
CA ASN A 158 -11.50 8.02 -11.04
C ASN A 158 -11.47 6.88 -10.02
N TYR A 159 -11.33 7.19 -8.73
CA TYR A 159 -11.35 6.17 -7.66
C TYR A 159 -12.69 5.42 -7.62
N ILE A 160 -13.82 6.13 -7.71
CA ILE A 160 -15.15 5.50 -7.77
C ILE A 160 -15.26 4.58 -8.98
N SER A 161 -14.78 5.01 -10.16
CA SER A 161 -14.83 4.19 -11.39
C SER A 161 -14.01 2.90 -11.24
N ILE A 162 -12.82 2.99 -10.61
CA ILE A 162 -12.00 1.82 -10.30
C ILE A 162 -12.73 0.88 -9.34
N ILE A 163 -13.27 1.42 -8.24
CA ILE A 163 -13.93 0.64 -7.19
C ILE A 163 -15.15 -0.11 -7.75
N LEU A 164 -15.95 0.55 -8.60
CA LEU A 164 -17.12 -0.06 -9.23
C LEU A 164 -16.76 -1.14 -10.26
N SER A 165 -15.57 -1.06 -10.85
CA SER A 165 -15.10 -2.01 -11.87
C SER A 165 -14.28 -3.16 -11.27
N ALA A 166 -13.79 -3.01 -10.05
CA ALA A 166 -12.94 -4.00 -9.40
C ALA A 166 -13.76 -5.09 -8.68
N ASN A 167 -13.32 -6.36 -8.79
CA ASN A 167 -13.88 -7.48 -8.03
C ASN A 167 -13.15 -7.76 -6.71
N VAL A 168 -12.20 -6.89 -6.35
CA VAL A 168 -11.35 -6.99 -5.14
C VAL A 168 -11.33 -5.66 -4.42
N PRO A 169 -11.00 -5.64 -3.12
CA PRO A 169 -10.87 -4.40 -2.36
C PRO A 169 -9.88 -3.42 -3.00
N VAL A 170 -10.20 -2.13 -2.95
CA VAL A 170 -9.35 -1.06 -3.46
C VAL A 170 -8.77 -0.25 -2.31
N ILE A 171 -7.46 0.01 -2.39
CA ILE A 171 -6.68 0.86 -1.49
C ILE A 171 -6.38 2.15 -2.24
N ILE A 172 -6.65 3.31 -1.64
CA ILE A 172 -6.32 4.62 -2.22
C ILE A 172 -5.02 5.13 -1.56
N PRO A 173 -3.93 5.28 -2.32
CA PRO A 173 -2.69 5.87 -1.82
C PRO A 173 -2.78 7.40 -1.80
N THR A 174 -2.13 8.03 -0.81
CA THR A 174 -2.08 9.49 -0.70
C THR A 174 -1.05 10.08 -1.67
N GLN A 175 -1.26 9.89 -2.97
CA GLN A 175 -0.47 10.54 -4.03
C GLN A 175 -0.84 12.01 -4.21
N ARG A 176 -2.03 12.43 -3.72
CA ARG A 176 -2.44 13.82 -3.50
C ARG A 176 -2.25 14.19 -2.04
N HIS A 177 -2.23 15.49 -1.70
CA HIS A 177 -2.25 15.97 -0.32
C HIS A 177 -3.62 15.72 0.33
N ILE A 178 -3.98 14.44 0.53
CA ILE A 178 -5.19 14.06 1.24
C ILE A 178 -5.03 14.42 2.72
N ARG A 179 -6.02 15.12 3.27
CA ARG A 179 -6.04 15.56 4.67
C ARG A 179 -6.87 14.61 5.54
N PRO A 180 -6.61 14.53 6.85
CA PRO A 180 -7.47 13.76 7.76
C PRO A 180 -8.95 14.10 7.65
N SER A 181 -9.29 15.39 7.43
CA SER A 181 -10.68 15.85 7.22
C SER A 181 -11.35 15.32 5.95
N GLU A 182 -10.57 14.74 5.02
CA GLU A 182 -11.06 14.18 3.76
C GLU A 182 -11.22 12.65 3.81
N VAL A 183 -10.89 12.03 4.95
CA VAL A 183 -11.00 10.57 5.16
C VAL A 183 -12.43 10.07 4.93
N ALA A 184 -13.45 10.82 5.40
CA ALA A 184 -14.85 10.45 5.20
C ALA A 184 -15.20 10.40 3.70
N ILE A 185 -14.76 11.37 2.91
CA ILE A 185 -14.98 11.42 1.45
C ILE A 185 -14.28 10.25 0.77
N ILE A 186 -13.07 9.87 1.21
CA ILE A 186 -12.37 8.68 0.70
C ILE A 186 -13.15 7.40 1.03
N ALA A 187 -13.64 7.27 2.25
CA ALA A 187 -14.46 6.11 2.65
C ALA A 187 -15.77 6.03 1.85
N ASP A 188 -16.40 7.16 1.56
CA ASP A 188 -17.64 7.27 0.78
C ASP A 188 -17.46 6.85 -0.70
N THR A 189 -16.23 6.84 -1.23
CA THR A 189 -15.97 6.24 -2.55
C THR A 189 -16.20 4.73 -2.59
N GLY A 190 -16.25 4.07 -1.42
CA GLY A 190 -16.29 2.62 -1.28
C GLY A 190 -14.91 1.97 -1.14
N ALA A 191 -13.83 2.76 -1.04
CA ALA A 191 -12.49 2.27 -0.76
C ALA A 191 -12.45 1.47 0.54
N LYS A 192 -11.60 0.43 0.58
CA LYS A 192 -11.42 -0.43 1.75
C LYS A 192 -10.12 -0.18 2.50
N GLY A 193 -9.24 0.63 1.94
CA GLY A 193 -8.03 1.08 2.58
C GLY A 193 -7.59 2.45 2.10
N ILE A 194 -6.91 3.16 2.99
CA ILE A 194 -6.14 4.36 2.66
C ILE A 194 -4.67 4.07 2.98
N MET A 195 -3.79 4.35 2.03
CA MET A 195 -2.36 4.14 2.21
C MET A 195 -1.64 5.48 2.26
N LEU A 196 -1.12 5.81 3.44
CA LEU A 196 -0.31 7.02 3.61
C LEU A 196 1.05 6.82 2.96
N THR A 197 1.43 7.73 2.08
CA THR A 197 2.69 7.71 1.36
C THR A 197 3.58 8.89 1.79
N LYS A 198 4.80 8.92 1.27
CA LYS A 198 5.77 10.01 1.49
C LYS A 198 5.17 11.41 1.30
N THR A 199 4.19 11.56 0.39
CA THR A 199 3.51 12.83 0.10
C THR A 199 2.91 13.49 1.35
N VAL A 200 2.34 12.71 2.26
CA VAL A 200 1.73 13.23 3.50
C VAL A 200 2.55 12.90 4.75
N LEU A 201 3.35 11.83 4.74
CA LEU A 201 4.10 11.36 5.91
C LEU A 201 5.36 12.18 6.20
N GLY A 202 5.95 12.84 5.18
CA GLY A 202 7.28 13.41 5.33
C GLY A 202 8.33 12.36 5.65
N THR A 203 9.44 12.77 6.30
CA THR A 203 10.63 11.94 6.51
C THR A 203 11.14 11.89 7.96
N THR A 204 10.35 12.35 8.94
CA THR A 204 10.78 12.32 10.36
C THR A 204 9.83 11.47 11.20
N ASN A 205 10.38 10.71 12.15
CA ASN A 205 9.59 9.83 13.04
C ASN A 205 8.46 10.56 13.75
N LYS A 206 8.73 11.78 14.26
CA LYS A 206 7.73 12.58 14.95
C LYS A 206 6.60 13.02 14.03
N HIS A 207 6.91 13.39 12.80
CA HIS A 207 5.90 13.79 11.82
C HIS A 207 5.06 12.60 11.38
N ILE A 208 5.69 11.44 11.16
CA ILE A 208 4.99 10.18 10.83
C ILE A 208 3.99 9.84 11.93
N ALA A 209 4.40 9.83 13.20
CA ALA A 209 3.49 9.54 14.32
C ALA A 209 2.32 10.53 14.40
N ASP A 210 2.57 11.82 14.23
CA ASP A 210 1.53 12.88 14.27
C ASP A 210 0.52 12.70 13.12
N VAL A 211 1.01 12.48 11.89
CA VAL A 211 0.14 12.30 10.72
C VAL A 211 -0.67 11.02 10.84
N VAL A 212 -0.03 9.88 11.14
CA VAL A 212 -0.72 8.59 11.29
C VAL A 212 -1.78 8.67 12.37
N GLY A 213 -1.47 9.27 13.54
CA GLY A 213 -2.43 9.45 14.61
C GLY A 213 -3.65 10.31 14.21
N LYS A 214 -3.46 11.38 13.42
CA LYS A 214 -4.57 12.19 12.89
C LYS A 214 -5.46 11.44 11.92
N PHE A 215 -4.88 10.64 11.03
CA PHE A 215 -5.65 9.78 10.12
C PHE A 215 -6.37 8.66 10.88
N ARG A 216 -5.73 8.08 11.92
CA ARG A 216 -6.39 7.07 12.77
C ARG A 216 -7.63 7.65 13.45
N LEU A 217 -7.51 8.80 14.07
CA LEU A 217 -8.65 9.49 14.68
C LEU A 217 -9.78 9.74 13.69
N ALA A 218 -9.45 10.25 12.49
CA ALA A 218 -10.46 10.49 11.45
C ALA A 218 -11.15 9.20 10.96
N ILE A 219 -10.42 8.07 10.92
CA ILE A 219 -11.00 6.76 10.57
C ILE A 219 -11.90 6.26 11.70
N ASP A 220 -11.50 6.42 12.96
CA ASP A 220 -12.29 5.98 14.13
C ASP A 220 -13.62 6.77 14.23
N GLU A 221 -13.65 8.01 13.72
CA GLU A 221 -14.86 8.85 13.64
C GLU A 221 -15.83 8.44 12.53
N LEU A 222 -15.46 7.55 11.64
CA LEU A 222 -16.36 7.08 10.56
C LEU A 222 -17.59 6.31 11.06
N GLY A 223 -17.66 5.92 12.32
CA GLY A 223 -18.79 5.25 12.98
C GLY A 223 -18.86 3.76 12.70
#